data_167223604aa8d4800266ad0ad24b4d02
#
_entry.id   167223604aa8d4800266ad0ad24b4d02
#
_cell.length_a   1.000
_cell.length_b   1.000
_cell.length_c   1.000
_cell.angle_alpha   90.00
_cell.angle_beta   90.00
_cell.angle_gamma   90.00
#
_symmetry.space_group_name_H-M   'P 1'
#
loop_
_entity.id
_entity.type
_entity.pdbx_description
1 polymer ?
#
loop_
_entity_poly.entity_id
_entity_poly.type
_entity_poly.pdbx_seq_one_letter_code
_entity_poly.pdbx_strand_id
1 'polypeptide(L)'
;LLLFFTGFSRSASSILKEQNSKTKESDNTMIDNLHYVKEMGYKSKKFLEEGDLLSFGSLMHEHWEHKKRRSGGMSNDKINEWYTLGINNGAIGGKLVGAGGGGFLLFYTMNKNKLRQAMKSVGLQEVRFKYDFEGTKLLFI
;
A
#
# COMPACT_ATOMS: atom_id res chain seq x y z
N LEU A 1 -5.64 10.22 5.22
CA LEU A 1 -5.23 9.43 4.05
C LEU A 1 -5.61 10.14 2.76
N LEU A 2 -4.79 9.99 1.72
CA LEU A 2 -5.06 10.40 0.34
C LEU A 2 -4.78 9.24 -0.60
N LEU A 3 -5.63 9.05 -1.61
CA LEU A 3 -5.55 7.96 -2.57
C LEU A 3 -5.42 8.54 -3.99
N PHE A 4 -4.43 8.08 -4.76
CA PHE A 4 -4.15 8.55 -6.11
C PHE A 4 -4.12 7.38 -7.09
N PHE A 5 -4.87 7.49 -8.19
CA PHE A 5 -4.84 6.48 -9.25
C PHE A 5 -3.55 6.61 -10.07
N THR A 6 -2.84 5.49 -10.24
CA THR A 6 -1.55 5.48 -10.96
C THR A 6 -1.68 5.41 -12.48
N GLY A 7 -2.88 5.15 -13.01
CA GLY A 7 -3.08 4.90 -14.44
C GLY A 7 -2.58 3.52 -14.90
N PHE A 8 -1.84 2.78 -14.07
CA PHE A 8 -1.41 1.43 -14.39
C PHE A 8 -2.44 0.40 -13.93
N SER A 9 -2.73 -0.53 -14.81
CA SER A 9 -3.55 -1.71 -14.52
C SER A 9 -2.75 -2.96 -14.83
N ARG A 10 -2.78 -3.94 -13.94
CA ARG A 10 -2.13 -5.23 -14.13
C ARG A 10 -3.02 -6.35 -13.57
N SER A 11 -2.95 -7.51 -14.21
CA SER A 11 -3.64 -8.70 -13.69
C SER A 11 -3.05 -9.11 -12.33
N ALA A 12 -3.86 -9.07 -11.29
CA ALA A 12 -3.48 -9.54 -9.96
C ALA A 12 -3.14 -11.04 -9.96
N SER A 13 -3.73 -11.81 -10.86
CA SER A 13 -3.58 -13.27 -10.91
C SER A 13 -2.14 -13.71 -11.18
N SER A 14 -1.37 -12.98 -11.98
CA SER A 14 0.03 -13.34 -12.25
C SER A 14 0.92 -13.22 -11.00
N ILE A 15 0.75 -12.15 -10.23
CA ILE A 15 1.50 -11.92 -8.98
C ILE A 15 1.09 -12.93 -7.91
N LEU A 16 -0.22 -13.17 -7.77
CA LEU A 16 -0.74 -14.12 -6.78
C LEU A 16 -0.34 -15.56 -7.12
N LYS A 17 -0.28 -15.94 -8.40
CA LYS A 17 0.22 -17.26 -8.83
C LYS A 17 1.69 -17.44 -8.45
N GLU A 18 2.55 -16.46 -8.72
CA GLU A 18 3.97 -16.51 -8.33
C GLU A 18 4.12 -16.70 -6.82
N GLN A 19 3.40 -15.91 -6.01
CA GLN A 19 3.44 -16.04 -4.55
C GLN A 19 2.95 -17.42 -4.09
N ASN A 20 1.86 -17.93 -4.67
CA ASN A 20 1.29 -19.23 -4.32
C ASN A 20 2.26 -20.38 -4.68
N SER A 21 2.91 -20.32 -5.84
CA SER A 21 3.92 -21.32 -6.24
C SER A 21 5.09 -21.34 -5.25
N LYS A 22 5.69 -20.19 -4.96
CA LYS A 22 6.79 -20.08 -3.99
C LYS A 22 6.40 -20.55 -2.59
N THR A 23 5.17 -20.27 -2.17
CA THR A 23 4.66 -20.75 -0.86
C THR A 23 4.50 -22.26 -0.86
N LYS A 24 3.98 -22.86 -1.93
CA LYS A 24 3.82 -24.33 -2.04
C LYS A 24 5.15 -25.07 -2.13
N GLU A 25 6.15 -24.45 -2.73
CA GLU A 25 7.52 -24.96 -2.82
C GLU A 25 8.30 -24.82 -1.51
N SER A 26 7.64 -24.31 -0.46
CA SER A 26 8.24 -24.06 0.86
C SER A 26 9.45 -23.14 0.80
N ASP A 27 9.40 -22.12 -0.10
CA ASP A 27 10.41 -21.06 -0.15
C ASP A 27 10.41 -20.32 1.19
N ASN A 28 11.45 -20.54 1.99
CA ASN A 28 11.59 -19.96 3.32
C ASN A 28 11.53 -18.42 3.27
N THR A 29 12.12 -17.80 2.25
CA THR A 29 12.08 -16.33 2.08
C THR A 29 10.65 -15.83 1.88
N MET A 30 9.83 -16.57 1.12
CA MET A 30 8.42 -16.23 0.94
C MET A 30 7.63 -16.41 2.22
N ILE A 31 7.86 -17.52 2.95
CA ILE A 31 7.17 -17.81 4.22
C ILE A 31 7.51 -16.75 5.26
N ASP A 32 8.79 -16.43 5.43
CA ASP A 32 9.25 -15.38 6.36
C ASP A 32 8.63 -14.02 6.01
N ASN A 33 8.54 -13.71 4.71
CA ASN A 33 7.88 -12.49 4.26
C ASN A 33 6.39 -12.46 4.62
N LEU A 34 5.69 -13.57 4.49
CA LEU A 34 4.27 -13.66 4.88
C LEU A 34 4.08 -13.52 6.39
N HIS A 35 4.97 -14.12 7.21
CA HIS A 35 4.97 -13.92 8.66
C HIS A 35 5.21 -12.47 9.03
N TYR A 36 6.19 -11.83 8.39
CA TYR A 36 6.47 -10.42 8.59
C TYR A 36 5.26 -9.52 8.27
N VAL A 37 4.58 -9.76 7.14
CA VAL A 37 3.36 -9.01 6.77
C VAL A 37 2.24 -9.22 7.79
N LYS A 38 2.09 -10.43 8.33
CA LYS A 38 1.13 -10.73 9.40
C LYS A 38 1.43 -9.92 10.66
N GLU A 39 2.70 -9.87 11.11
CA GLU A 39 3.11 -9.07 12.26
C GLU A 39 2.88 -7.57 12.04
N MET A 40 3.13 -7.07 10.84
CA MET A 40 2.78 -5.68 10.48
C MET A 40 1.28 -5.41 10.59
N GLY A 41 0.43 -6.40 10.29
CA GLY A 41 -1.01 -6.32 10.47
C GLY A 41 -1.39 -6.10 11.94
N TYR A 42 -0.80 -6.86 12.87
CA TYR A 42 -1.02 -6.67 14.31
C TYR A 42 -0.52 -5.31 14.81
N LYS A 43 0.66 -4.86 14.36
CA LYS A 43 1.17 -3.52 14.68
C LYS A 43 0.24 -2.42 14.16
N SER A 44 -0.26 -2.55 12.92
CA SER A 44 -1.21 -1.60 12.33
C SER A 44 -2.48 -1.49 13.16
N LYS A 45 -3.05 -2.64 13.58
CA LYS A 45 -4.22 -2.68 14.45
C LYS A 45 -3.96 -1.92 15.74
N LYS A 46 -2.85 -2.24 16.43
CA LYS A 46 -2.47 -1.59 17.69
C LYS A 46 -2.38 -0.08 17.54
N PHE A 47 -1.62 0.43 16.55
CA PHE A 47 -1.47 1.87 16.34
C PHE A 47 -2.79 2.58 16.05
N LEU A 48 -3.69 1.93 15.30
CA LEU A 48 -5.02 2.50 15.03
C LEU A 48 -5.90 2.53 16.28
N GLU A 49 -5.87 1.49 17.12
CA GLU A 49 -6.62 1.42 18.39
C GLU A 49 -6.10 2.44 19.42
N GLU A 50 -4.79 2.69 19.44
CA GLU A 50 -4.14 3.67 20.30
C GLU A 50 -4.22 5.12 19.76
N GLY A 51 -4.67 5.30 18.52
CA GLY A 51 -4.70 6.61 17.86
C GLY A 51 -3.32 7.12 17.43
N ASP A 52 -2.29 6.27 17.44
CA ASP A 52 -0.93 6.61 16.99
C ASP A 52 -0.83 6.56 15.45
N LEU A 53 -1.39 7.59 14.84
CA LEU A 53 -1.43 7.69 13.38
C LEU A 53 -0.07 8.01 12.75
N LEU A 54 0.89 8.54 13.50
CA LEU A 54 2.24 8.78 12.99
C LEU A 54 2.99 7.46 12.82
N SER A 55 2.97 6.61 13.85
CA SER A 55 3.55 5.26 13.77
C SER A 55 2.84 4.41 12.72
N PHE A 56 1.52 4.51 12.59
CA PHE A 56 0.78 3.87 11.50
C PHE A 56 1.27 4.32 10.12
N GLY A 57 1.47 5.63 9.91
CA GLY A 57 2.01 6.16 8.65
C GLY A 57 3.43 5.64 8.36
N SER A 58 4.31 5.63 9.35
CA SER A 58 5.68 5.08 9.24
C SER A 58 5.66 3.59 8.91
N LEU A 59 4.76 2.83 9.56
CA LEU A 59 4.58 1.39 9.28
C LEU A 59 4.09 1.13 7.85
N MET A 60 3.25 2.01 7.28
CA MET A 60 2.87 1.91 5.87
C MET A 60 4.07 2.02 4.94
N HIS A 61 5.03 2.92 5.25
CA HIS A 61 6.27 3.06 4.49
C HIS A 61 7.13 1.80 4.58
N GLU A 62 7.37 1.31 5.80
CA GLU A 62 8.12 0.07 6.05
C GLU A 62 7.51 -1.12 5.30
N HIS A 63 6.19 -1.28 5.38
CA HIS A 63 5.47 -2.32 4.64
C HIS A 63 5.64 -2.19 3.13
N TRP A 64 5.62 -0.97 2.58
CA TRP A 64 5.82 -0.76 1.16
C TRP A 64 7.23 -1.13 0.70
N GLU A 65 8.26 -0.70 1.44
CA GLU A 65 9.64 -1.06 1.17
C GLU A 65 9.85 -2.59 1.20
N HIS A 66 9.24 -3.26 2.17
CA HIS A 66 9.28 -4.71 2.27
C HIS A 66 8.53 -5.39 1.12
N LYS A 67 7.34 -4.88 0.77
CA LYS A 67 6.52 -5.41 -0.33
C LYS A 67 7.26 -5.36 -1.68
N LYS A 68 7.99 -4.29 -1.96
CA LYS A 68 8.77 -4.15 -3.20
C LYS A 68 9.81 -5.26 -3.39
N ARG A 69 10.37 -5.80 -2.30
CA ARG A 69 11.39 -6.85 -2.32
C ARG A 69 10.82 -8.26 -2.51
N ARG A 70 9.51 -8.44 -2.31
CA ARG A 70 8.87 -9.76 -2.26
C ARG A 70 8.82 -10.48 -3.60
N SER A 71 8.53 -9.79 -4.68
CA SER A 71 8.57 -10.34 -6.03
C SER A 71 8.82 -9.27 -7.07
N GLY A 72 9.33 -9.67 -8.23
CA GLY A 72 9.49 -8.79 -9.38
C GLY A 72 8.15 -8.20 -9.84
N GLY A 73 8.16 -6.94 -10.27
CA GLY A 73 6.97 -6.28 -10.80
C GLY A 73 5.96 -5.80 -9.75
N MET A 74 6.33 -5.77 -8.45
CA MET A 74 5.54 -5.11 -7.41
C MET A 74 5.42 -3.61 -7.61
N SER A 75 6.44 -3.00 -8.22
CA SER A 75 6.50 -1.59 -8.57
C SER A 75 7.12 -1.41 -9.95
N ASN A 76 7.14 -0.19 -10.44
CA ASN A 76 7.92 0.25 -11.59
C ASN A 76 8.55 1.62 -11.30
N ASP A 77 9.46 2.07 -12.17
CA ASP A 77 10.21 3.32 -11.95
C ASP A 77 9.27 4.51 -11.77
N LYS A 78 8.18 4.57 -12.53
CA LYS A 78 7.23 5.67 -12.45
C LYS A 78 6.47 5.70 -11.12
N ILE A 79 6.04 4.54 -10.63
CA ILE A 79 5.40 4.41 -9.31
C ILE A 79 6.41 4.80 -8.22
N ASN A 80 7.67 4.40 -8.34
CA ASN A 80 8.72 4.74 -7.39
C ASN A 80 9.01 6.24 -7.36
N GLU A 81 9.07 6.90 -8.53
CA GLU A 81 9.20 8.36 -8.63
C GLU A 81 8.05 9.08 -7.92
N TRP A 82 6.81 8.69 -8.20
CA TRP A 82 5.63 9.30 -7.57
C TRP A 82 5.59 9.04 -6.07
N TYR A 83 5.99 7.85 -5.65
CA TYR A 83 6.07 7.53 -4.23
C TYR A 83 7.09 8.42 -3.52
N THR A 84 8.28 8.56 -4.09
CA THR A 84 9.35 9.44 -3.58
C THR A 84 8.91 10.90 -3.55
N LEU A 85 8.22 11.36 -4.62
CA LEU A 85 7.64 12.69 -4.65
C LEU A 85 6.67 12.91 -3.49
N GLY A 86 5.82 11.92 -3.18
CA GLY A 86 4.90 11.95 -2.06
C GLY A 86 5.61 12.11 -0.71
N ILE A 87 6.62 11.30 -0.46
CA ILE A 87 7.43 11.38 0.77
C ILE A 87 8.08 12.76 0.90
N ASN A 88 8.71 13.27 -0.17
CA ASN A 88 9.37 14.58 -0.18
C ASN A 88 8.38 15.76 -0.02
N ASN A 89 7.09 15.52 -0.22
CA ASN A 89 6.03 16.53 -0.07
C ASN A 89 5.09 16.28 1.12
N GLY A 90 5.60 15.63 2.16
CA GLY A 90 4.97 15.56 3.47
C GLY A 90 4.10 14.33 3.71
N ALA A 91 4.19 13.30 2.86
CA ALA A 91 3.70 11.99 3.25
C ALA A 91 4.62 11.39 4.32
N ILE A 92 4.05 10.90 5.41
CA ILE A 92 4.76 10.17 6.47
C ILE A 92 5.06 8.76 6.00
N GLY A 93 4.13 8.21 5.23
CA GLY A 93 4.29 6.92 4.57
C GLY A 93 3.13 6.66 3.62
N GLY A 94 3.22 5.55 2.94
CA GLY A 94 2.22 5.14 1.96
C GLY A 94 2.51 3.76 1.41
N LYS A 95 1.66 3.33 0.49
CA LYS A 95 1.81 2.04 -0.19
C LYS A 95 1.03 2.00 -1.49
N LEU A 96 1.45 1.14 -2.40
CA LEU A 96 0.61 0.74 -3.52
C LEU A 96 -0.45 -0.24 -3.02
N VAL A 97 -1.71 0.11 -3.23
CA VAL A 97 -2.87 -0.72 -2.85
C VAL A 97 -3.19 -1.71 -3.97
N GLY A 98 -3.42 -2.96 -3.59
CA GLY A 98 -3.70 -4.08 -4.48
C GLY A 98 -2.54 -5.09 -4.55
N ALA A 99 -2.59 -5.97 -5.55
CA ALA A 99 -1.61 -7.05 -5.71
C ALA A 99 -0.19 -6.56 -6.05
N GLY A 100 -0.05 -5.39 -6.63
CA GLY A 100 1.21 -4.79 -7.06
C GLY A 100 1.22 -4.46 -8.56
N GLY A 101 2.23 -3.72 -9.01
CA GLY A 101 2.43 -3.36 -10.43
C GLY A 101 1.48 -2.30 -10.98
N GLY A 102 0.51 -1.83 -10.20
CA GLY A 102 -0.47 -0.82 -10.60
C GLY A 102 -1.56 -0.65 -9.56
N GLY A 103 -2.56 0.16 -9.89
CA GLY A 103 -3.67 0.47 -9.00
C GLY A 103 -3.56 1.86 -8.37
N PHE A 104 -3.52 1.94 -7.05
CA PHE A 104 -3.59 3.22 -6.34
C PHE A 104 -2.43 3.39 -5.36
N LEU A 105 -1.86 4.60 -5.32
CA LEU A 105 -0.97 5.01 -4.24
C LEU A 105 -1.79 5.60 -3.10
N LEU A 106 -1.71 4.99 -1.93
CA LEU A 106 -2.32 5.45 -0.70
C LEU A 106 -1.24 6.05 0.19
N PHE A 107 -1.44 7.30 0.63
CA PHE A 107 -0.51 8.01 1.51
C PHE A 107 -1.18 8.44 2.81
N TYR A 108 -0.43 8.41 3.90
CA TYR A 108 -0.75 9.11 5.12
C TYR A 108 0.07 10.40 5.21
N THR A 109 -0.59 11.52 5.50
CA THR A 109 0.03 12.84 5.60
C THR A 109 -0.71 13.73 6.57
N MET A 110 0.02 14.59 7.28
CA MET A 110 -0.54 15.69 8.07
C MET A 110 -0.82 16.93 7.22
N ASN A 111 -0.10 17.11 6.10
CA ASN A 111 -0.29 18.22 5.18
C ASN A 111 -0.91 17.77 3.85
N LYS A 112 -2.22 17.58 3.86
CA LYS A 112 -2.96 17.10 2.69
C LYS A 112 -2.83 18.04 1.48
N ASN A 113 -2.80 19.36 1.69
CA ASN A 113 -2.76 20.32 0.60
C ASN A 113 -1.42 20.28 -0.13
N LYS A 114 -0.29 20.24 0.59
CA LYS A 114 1.03 20.11 -0.01
C LYS A 114 1.14 18.85 -0.86
N LEU A 115 0.71 17.71 -0.31
CA LEU A 115 0.74 16.43 -1.02
C LEU A 115 -0.17 16.43 -2.26
N ARG A 116 -1.39 16.98 -2.17
CA ARG A 116 -2.29 17.13 -3.33
C ARG A 116 -1.67 17.93 -4.46
N GLN A 117 -1.05 19.07 -4.14
CA GLN A 117 -0.40 19.92 -5.14
C GLN A 117 0.74 19.16 -5.85
N ALA A 118 1.58 18.46 -5.07
CA ALA A 118 2.67 17.67 -5.62
C ALA A 118 2.17 16.54 -6.54
N MET A 119 1.14 15.79 -6.12
CA MET A 119 0.59 14.72 -6.96
C MET A 119 -0.11 15.26 -8.22
N LYS A 120 -0.83 16.38 -8.09
CA LYS A 120 -1.47 17.04 -9.22
C LYS A 120 -0.47 17.55 -10.25
N SER A 121 0.69 18.07 -9.82
CA SER A 121 1.72 18.59 -10.73
C SER A 121 2.32 17.53 -11.66
N VAL A 122 2.22 16.25 -11.27
CA VAL A 122 2.66 15.11 -12.09
C VAL A 122 1.48 14.35 -12.73
N GLY A 123 0.28 14.95 -12.72
CA GLY A 123 -0.90 14.43 -13.41
C GLY A 123 -1.63 13.30 -12.69
N LEU A 124 -1.29 12.99 -11.42
CA LEU A 124 -2.00 11.96 -10.67
C LEU A 124 -3.36 12.46 -10.19
N GLN A 125 -4.39 11.66 -10.46
CA GLN A 125 -5.76 11.95 -10.07
C GLN A 125 -6.05 11.43 -8.65
N GLU A 126 -6.49 12.34 -7.75
CA GLU A 126 -6.99 11.96 -6.43
C GLU A 126 -8.34 11.25 -6.55
N VAL A 127 -8.48 10.12 -5.89
CA VAL A 127 -9.73 9.38 -5.77
C VAL A 127 -10.24 9.52 -4.35
N ARG A 128 -11.42 10.11 -4.20
CA ARG A 128 -12.07 10.25 -2.89
C ARG A 128 -12.74 8.94 -2.49
N PHE A 129 -12.60 8.58 -1.23
CA PHE A 129 -13.23 7.40 -0.65
C PHE A 129 -13.84 7.73 0.71
N LYS A 130 -14.75 6.88 1.15
CA LYS A 130 -15.32 6.90 2.50
C LYS A 130 -14.93 5.63 3.22
N TYR A 131 -14.86 5.71 4.54
CA TYR A 131 -14.71 4.52 5.37
C TYR A 131 -16.07 3.82 5.50
N ASP A 132 -16.05 2.50 5.41
CA ASP A 132 -17.14 1.64 5.80
C ASP A 132 -16.86 1.15 7.22
N PHE A 133 -17.78 1.40 8.13
CA PHE A 133 -17.69 1.03 9.56
C PHE A 133 -18.52 -0.21 9.89
N GLU A 134 -19.25 -0.77 8.92
CA GLU A 134 -20.13 -1.91 9.14
C GLU A 134 -19.41 -3.25 8.96
N GLY A 135 -18.30 -3.25 8.23
CA GLY A 135 -17.48 -4.45 7.98
C GLY A 135 -18.19 -5.49 7.11
N THR A 136 -17.88 -6.76 7.34
CA THR A 136 -18.46 -7.87 6.59
C THR A 136 -19.91 -8.10 6.99
N LYS A 137 -20.81 -8.10 6.00
CA LYS A 137 -22.25 -8.38 6.19
C LYS A 137 -22.63 -9.69 5.52
N LEU A 138 -23.49 -10.45 6.20
CA LEU A 138 -24.17 -11.60 5.62
C LEU A 138 -25.42 -11.10 4.88
N LEU A 139 -25.48 -11.31 3.57
CA LEU A 139 -26.67 -11.03 2.78
C LEU A 139 -27.46 -12.32 2.65
N PHE A 140 -28.65 -12.36 3.27
CA PHE A 140 -29.62 -13.41 2.99
C PHE A 140 -30.42 -13.02 1.75
N ILE A 141 -30.40 -13.88 0.75
CA ILE A 141 -31.23 -13.78 -0.44
C ILE A 141 -32.44 -14.67 -0.25
#